data_6b0e1e873e175202dc3186e42d8fbd85
#
_entry.id   6b0e1e873e175202dc3186e42d8fbd85
#
_cell.length_a   1.000
_cell.length_b   1.000
_cell.length_c   1.000
_cell.angle_alpha   90.00
_cell.angle_beta   90.00
_cell.angle_gamma   90.00
#
_symmetry.space_group_name_H-M   'P 1'
#
loop_
_entity.id
_entity.type
_entity.pdbx_description
1 polymer ?
#
loop_
_entity_poly.entity_id
_entity_poly.type
_entity_poly.pdbx_seq_one_letter_code
_entity_poly.pdbx_strand_id
1 'polypeptide(L)'
;MQNSKTFLLVLLGILAAFGPFVTDMYLPGLPSMTVYFDTTASMVQLGITTAMLGLGFGQIIVGPLSDKYGRKLPLLLSLWLFIFSTIVCICSWSIGAFIFFRFLQGIAGAGGIVISRSVATDCYGGKELAKAFAMISAVNGLAPILAPV
;
A
#
# COMPACT_ATOMS: atom_id res chain seq x y z
N MET A 1 18.93 1.51 23.40
CA MET A 1 19.16 1.63 21.93
C MET A 1 18.60 0.46 21.11
N GLN A 2 18.54 -0.76 21.66
CA GLN A 2 18.02 -1.94 20.92
C GLN A 2 16.50 -1.85 20.68
N ASN A 3 15.72 -1.37 21.66
CA ASN A 3 14.27 -1.19 21.52
C ASN A 3 13.87 -0.19 20.41
N SER A 4 14.67 0.83 20.15
CA SER A 4 14.40 1.81 19.10
C SER A 4 14.57 1.20 17.68
N LYS A 5 15.54 0.32 17.48
CA LYS A 5 15.76 -0.37 16.21
C LYS A 5 14.63 -1.36 15.90
N THR A 6 14.20 -2.13 16.91
CA THR A 6 13.08 -3.06 16.75
C THR A 6 11.78 -2.34 16.45
N PHE A 7 11.49 -1.24 17.16
CA PHE A 7 10.32 -0.40 16.88
C PHE A 7 10.32 0.14 15.45
N LEU A 8 11.47 0.62 14.97
CA LEU A 8 11.62 1.10 13.60
C LEU A 8 11.33 -0.02 12.58
N LEU A 9 11.86 -1.22 12.79
CA LEU A 9 11.63 -2.36 11.89
C LEU A 9 10.15 -2.76 11.84
N VAL A 10 9.46 -2.78 12.98
CA VAL A 10 8.02 -3.07 13.04
C VAL A 10 7.24 -1.99 12.29
N LEU A 11 7.55 -0.72 12.49
CA LEU A 11 6.92 0.40 11.79
C LEU A 11 7.11 0.29 10.26
N LEU A 12 8.34 -0.01 9.82
CA LEU A 12 8.65 -0.20 8.40
C LEU A 12 7.90 -1.41 7.82
N GLY A 13 7.76 -2.50 8.58
CA GLY A 13 6.96 -3.65 8.20
C GLY A 13 5.49 -3.30 8.01
N ILE A 14 4.90 -2.55 8.95
CA ILE A 14 3.50 -2.08 8.85
C ILE A 14 3.32 -1.19 7.62
N LEU A 15 4.23 -0.25 7.38
CA LEU A 15 4.17 0.62 6.20
C LEU A 15 4.27 -0.19 4.89
N ALA A 16 5.10 -1.20 4.85
CA ALA A 16 5.24 -2.06 3.67
C ALA A 16 4.01 -2.95 3.43
N ALA A 17 3.24 -3.27 4.48
CA ALA A 17 2.03 -4.08 4.37
C ALA A 17 0.86 -3.36 3.66
N PHE A 18 0.93 -2.04 3.44
CA PHE A 18 -0.12 -1.31 2.71
C PHE A 18 -0.37 -1.89 1.31
N GLY A 19 0.66 -2.37 0.60
CA GLY A 19 0.49 -3.00 -0.72
C GLY A 19 -0.43 -4.22 -0.69
N PRO A 20 -0.09 -5.29 0.04
CA PRO A 20 -0.95 -6.45 0.21
C PRO A 20 -2.35 -6.11 0.74
N PHE A 21 -2.47 -5.22 1.72
CA PHE A 21 -3.78 -4.82 2.24
C PHE A 21 -4.68 -4.18 1.17
N VAL A 22 -4.12 -3.37 0.27
CA VAL A 22 -4.89 -2.76 -0.83
C VAL A 22 -5.49 -3.81 -1.75
N THR A 23 -4.80 -4.93 -1.97
CA THR A 23 -5.23 -5.99 -2.90
C THR A 23 -6.05 -7.08 -2.21
N ASP A 24 -5.60 -7.56 -1.07
CA ASP A 24 -6.09 -8.81 -0.49
C ASP A 24 -7.37 -8.61 0.33
N MET A 25 -7.53 -7.47 1.03
CA MET A 25 -8.78 -7.14 1.71
C MET A 25 -9.96 -6.89 0.76
N TYR A 26 -9.67 -6.69 -0.52
CA TYR A 26 -10.68 -6.48 -1.54
C TYR A 26 -11.33 -7.78 -2.02
N LEU A 27 -10.57 -8.88 -2.05
CA LEU A 27 -11.00 -10.16 -2.64
C LEU A 27 -12.30 -10.72 -2.05
N PRO A 28 -12.49 -10.75 -0.72
CA PRO A 28 -13.74 -11.25 -0.12
C PRO A 28 -14.97 -10.41 -0.49
N GLY A 29 -14.79 -9.13 -0.79
CA GLY A 29 -15.86 -8.20 -1.13
C GLY A 29 -16.33 -8.25 -2.58
N LEU A 30 -15.62 -8.96 -3.48
CA LEU A 30 -15.94 -9.00 -4.91
C LEU A 30 -17.41 -9.36 -5.21
N PRO A 31 -18.00 -10.43 -4.62
CA PRO A 31 -19.39 -10.79 -4.91
C PRO A 31 -20.39 -9.71 -4.47
N SER A 32 -20.17 -9.10 -3.31
CA SER A 32 -21.05 -8.06 -2.77
C SER A 32 -20.99 -6.78 -3.62
N MET A 33 -19.83 -6.44 -4.15
CA MET A 33 -19.62 -5.26 -4.99
C MET A 33 -20.30 -5.40 -6.36
N THR A 34 -20.37 -6.59 -6.94
CA THR A 34 -21.11 -6.81 -8.19
C THR A 34 -22.59 -6.50 -8.03
N VAL A 35 -23.15 -6.90 -6.90
CA VAL A 35 -24.57 -6.60 -6.56
C VAL A 35 -24.75 -5.12 -6.25
N TYR A 36 -23.87 -4.53 -5.45
CA TYR A 36 -23.97 -3.12 -5.04
C TYR A 36 -23.88 -2.14 -6.21
N PHE A 37 -22.98 -2.38 -7.16
CA PHE A 37 -22.78 -1.52 -8.32
C PHE A 37 -23.63 -1.93 -9.54
N ASP A 38 -24.44 -2.97 -9.43
CA ASP A 38 -25.23 -3.55 -10.54
C ASP A 38 -24.35 -3.74 -11.80
N THR A 39 -23.23 -4.46 -11.63
CA THR A 39 -22.21 -4.58 -12.69
C THR A 39 -21.64 -6.00 -12.75
N THR A 40 -20.79 -6.24 -13.74
CA THR A 40 -20.14 -7.54 -13.95
C THR A 40 -18.94 -7.74 -13.02
N ALA A 41 -18.61 -9.01 -12.72
CA ALA A 41 -17.42 -9.35 -11.96
C ALA A 41 -16.13 -8.80 -12.61
N SER A 42 -16.08 -8.76 -13.95
CA SER A 42 -14.95 -8.21 -14.70
C SER A 42 -14.73 -6.73 -14.40
N MET A 43 -15.79 -5.93 -14.31
CA MET A 43 -15.69 -4.50 -13.97
C MET A 43 -15.21 -4.29 -12.55
N VAL A 44 -15.65 -5.13 -11.60
CA VAL A 44 -15.17 -5.06 -10.22
C VAL A 44 -13.69 -5.48 -10.14
N GLN A 45 -13.27 -6.52 -10.87
CA GLN A 45 -11.87 -6.94 -10.95
C GLN A 45 -10.94 -5.87 -11.55
N LEU A 46 -11.44 -5.00 -12.42
CA LEU A 46 -10.67 -3.83 -12.87
C LEU A 46 -10.23 -2.92 -11.71
N GLY A 47 -10.96 -2.90 -10.61
CA GLY A 47 -10.54 -2.19 -9.39
C GLY A 47 -9.22 -2.71 -8.80
N ILE A 48 -8.97 -4.03 -8.86
CA ILE A 48 -7.68 -4.61 -8.46
C ILE A 48 -6.60 -4.22 -9.47
N THR A 49 -6.89 -4.40 -10.76
CA THR A 49 -5.93 -4.10 -11.83
C THR A 49 -5.48 -2.65 -11.79
N THR A 50 -6.41 -1.71 -11.63
CA THR A 50 -6.09 -0.29 -11.54
C THR A 50 -5.34 0.07 -10.25
N ALA A 51 -5.66 -0.56 -9.12
CA ALA A 51 -4.89 -0.40 -7.90
C ALA A 51 -3.45 -0.89 -8.05
N MET A 52 -3.22 -2.04 -8.70
CA MET A 52 -1.88 -2.55 -8.99
C MET A 52 -1.11 -1.65 -9.97
N LEU A 53 -1.77 -1.14 -11.01
CA LEU A 53 -1.17 -0.16 -11.92
C LEU A 53 -0.80 1.11 -11.15
N GLY A 54 -1.70 1.62 -10.31
CA GLY A 54 -1.43 2.75 -9.44
C GLY A 54 -0.23 2.52 -8.53
N LEU A 55 -0.12 1.32 -7.95
CA LEU A 55 1.01 0.92 -7.11
C LEU A 55 2.34 0.97 -7.91
N GLY A 56 2.36 0.45 -9.13
CA GLY A 56 3.52 0.51 -10.01
C GLY A 56 3.93 1.93 -10.36
N PHE A 57 2.99 2.75 -10.82
CA PHE A 57 3.24 4.17 -11.11
C PHE A 57 3.68 4.95 -9.87
N GLY A 58 3.05 4.70 -8.73
CA GLY A 58 3.40 5.34 -7.47
C GLY A 58 4.84 5.06 -7.05
N GLN A 59 5.35 3.84 -7.26
CA GLN A 59 6.75 3.52 -6.94
C GLN A 59 7.73 4.34 -7.78
N ILE A 60 7.43 4.56 -9.06
CA ILE A 60 8.28 5.37 -9.96
C ILE A 60 8.29 6.84 -9.54
N ILE A 61 7.18 7.35 -9.03
CA ILE A 61 7.04 8.75 -8.63
C ILE A 61 7.59 8.98 -7.22
N VAL A 62 7.21 8.15 -6.26
CA VAL A 62 7.55 8.36 -4.84
C VAL A 62 9.03 8.15 -4.57
N GLY A 63 9.70 7.24 -5.30
CA GLY A 63 11.14 6.99 -5.16
C GLY A 63 11.93 8.29 -5.28
N PRO A 64 12.03 8.90 -6.47
CA PRO A 64 12.77 10.14 -6.69
C PRO A 64 12.27 11.31 -5.84
N LEU A 65 10.96 11.36 -5.55
CA LEU A 65 10.39 12.41 -4.73
C LEU A 65 10.88 12.33 -3.28
N SER A 66 10.99 11.10 -2.74
CA SER A 66 11.49 10.87 -1.39
C SER A 66 13.00 11.14 -1.26
N ASP A 67 13.74 10.94 -2.34
CA ASP A 67 15.17 11.26 -2.37
C ASP A 67 15.41 12.78 -2.42
N LYS A 68 14.55 13.53 -3.12
CA LYS A 68 14.66 14.99 -3.28
C LYS A 68 14.14 15.77 -2.07
N TYR A 69 13.00 15.41 -1.51
CA TYR A 69 12.31 16.15 -0.44
C TYR A 69 12.44 15.52 0.94
N GLY A 70 13.19 14.42 1.05
CA GLY A 70 13.32 13.65 2.27
C GLY A 70 12.16 12.65 2.46
N ARG A 71 12.32 11.71 3.38
CA ARG A 71 11.41 10.56 3.58
C ARG A 71 10.06 10.97 4.19
N LYS A 72 10.04 11.99 5.05
CA LYS A 72 8.87 12.35 5.86
C LYS A 72 7.73 12.94 5.04
N LEU A 73 8.02 13.93 4.18
CA LEU A 73 6.99 14.65 3.44
C LEU A 73 6.24 13.76 2.44
N PRO A 74 6.93 13.00 1.55
CA PRO A 74 6.22 12.10 0.63
C PRO A 74 5.45 11.00 1.35
N LEU A 75 5.95 10.51 2.50
CA LEU A 75 5.23 9.53 3.31
C LEU A 75 3.91 10.09 3.83
N LEU A 76 3.93 11.28 4.43
CA LEU A 76 2.72 11.92 4.94
C LEU A 76 1.70 12.19 3.82
N LEU A 77 2.16 12.70 2.68
CA LEU A 77 1.30 12.94 1.51
C LEU A 77 0.67 11.63 1.00
N SER A 78 1.45 10.56 0.93
CA SER A 78 0.97 9.24 0.54
C SER A 78 -0.08 8.71 1.52
N LEU A 79 0.15 8.84 2.83
CA LEU A 79 -0.81 8.38 3.84
C LEU A 79 -2.12 9.20 3.78
N TRP A 80 -2.04 10.51 3.62
CA TRP A 80 -3.24 11.35 3.45
C TRP A 80 -4.01 11.00 2.18
N LEU A 81 -3.31 10.83 1.06
CA LEU A 81 -3.94 10.41 -0.18
C LEU A 81 -4.57 9.02 -0.07
N PHE A 82 -3.93 8.11 0.69
CA PHE A 82 -4.46 6.77 0.94
C PHE A 82 -5.78 6.82 1.72
N ILE A 83 -5.81 7.58 2.83
CA ILE A 83 -7.01 7.75 3.65
C ILE A 83 -8.12 8.40 2.81
N PHE A 84 -7.81 9.48 2.11
CA PHE A 84 -8.78 10.18 1.26
C PHE A 84 -9.37 9.25 0.20
N SER A 85 -8.53 8.54 -0.56
CA SER A 85 -8.97 7.62 -1.60
C SER A 85 -9.81 6.47 -1.02
N THR A 86 -9.46 5.97 0.17
CA THR A 86 -10.21 4.92 0.86
C THR A 86 -11.61 5.41 1.23
N ILE A 87 -11.73 6.60 1.82
CA ILE A 87 -13.03 7.19 2.17
C ILE A 87 -13.90 7.36 0.93
N VAL A 88 -13.33 7.88 -0.17
CA VAL A 88 -14.09 8.06 -1.41
C VAL A 88 -14.48 6.71 -2.03
N CYS A 89 -13.64 5.69 -1.96
CA CYS A 89 -14.00 4.34 -2.39
C CYS A 89 -15.22 3.79 -1.63
N ILE A 90 -15.27 4.01 -0.30
CA ILE A 90 -16.40 3.58 0.55
C ILE A 90 -17.68 4.36 0.19
N CYS A 91 -17.56 5.64 -0.10
CA CYS A 91 -18.69 6.52 -0.44
C CYS A 91 -19.05 6.47 -1.94
N SER A 92 -18.37 5.68 -2.76
CA SER A 92 -18.58 5.68 -4.21
C SER A 92 -19.92 5.05 -4.57
N TRP A 93 -20.68 5.75 -5.40
CA TRP A 93 -21.98 5.30 -5.95
C TRP A 93 -21.88 4.79 -7.39
N SER A 94 -20.72 4.83 -7.99
CA SER A 94 -20.45 4.44 -9.37
C SER A 94 -19.21 3.59 -9.48
N ILE A 95 -19.30 2.52 -10.25
CA ILE A 95 -18.14 1.62 -10.50
C ILE A 95 -16.97 2.38 -11.17
N GLY A 96 -17.24 3.34 -12.04
CA GLY A 96 -16.22 4.15 -12.69
C GLY A 96 -15.45 5.02 -11.71
N ALA A 97 -16.15 5.71 -10.80
CA ALA A 97 -15.53 6.48 -9.73
C ALA A 97 -14.71 5.58 -8.80
N PHE A 98 -15.27 4.44 -8.43
CA PHE A 98 -14.59 3.45 -7.61
C PHE A 98 -13.26 2.99 -8.23
N ILE A 99 -13.25 2.58 -9.52
CA ILE A 99 -12.05 2.16 -10.25
C ILE A 99 -10.99 3.27 -10.29
N PHE A 100 -11.40 4.51 -10.52
CA PHE A 100 -10.49 5.66 -10.54
C PHE A 100 -9.83 5.89 -9.17
N PHE A 101 -10.63 5.87 -8.09
CA PHE A 101 -10.07 6.06 -6.74
C PHE A 101 -9.25 4.86 -6.25
N ARG A 102 -9.50 3.66 -6.75
CA ARG A 102 -8.62 2.50 -6.55
C ARG A 102 -7.24 2.71 -7.17
N PHE A 103 -7.17 3.34 -8.35
CA PHE A 103 -5.89 3.72 -8.94
C PHE A 103 -5.13 4.72 -8.06
N LEU A 104 -5.79 5.77 -7.57
CA LEU A 104 -5.18 6.73 -6.65
C LEU A 104 -4.75 6.10 -5.32
N GLN A 105 -5.56 5.19 -4.78
CA GLN A 105 -5.23 4.42 -3.58
C GLN A 105 -3.98 3.56 -3.79
N GLY A 106 -3.82 2.96 -4.99
CA GLY A 106 -2.61 2.24 -5.38
C GLY A 106 -1.38 3.14 -5.38
N ILE A 107 -1.44 4.31 -6.01
CA ILE A 107 -0.34 5.31 -6.00
C ILE A 107 0.05 5.66 -4.56
N ALA A 108 -0.92 5.90 -3.73
CA ALA A 108 -0.72 6.25 -2.33
C ALA A 108 -0.09 5.08 -1.53
N GLY A 109 -0.55 3.85 -1.75
CA GLY A 109 0.02 2.65 -1.11
C GLY A 109 1.48 2.42 -1.45
N ALA A 110 1.92 2.83 -2.63
CA ALA A 110 3.32 2.76 -3.05
C ALA A 110 4.25 3.55 -2.12
N GLY A 111 3.77 4.67 -1.54
CA GLY A 111 4.55 5.48 -0.61
C GLY A 111 5.03 4.69 0.61
N GLY A 112 4.16 3.89 1.22
CA GLY A 112 4.52 3.04 2.34
C GLY A 112 5.60 2.02 1.97
N ILE A 113 5.45 1.34 0.83
CA ILE A 113 6.40 0.32 0.37
C ILE A 113 7.76 0.92 0.02
N VAL A 114 7.79 1.99 -0.78
CA VAL A 114 9.04 2.61 -1.23
C VAL A 114 9.79 3.20 -0.06
N ILE A 115 9.11 3.98 0.78
CA ILE A 115 9.76 4.69 1.87
C ILE A 115 10.21 3.73 2.96
N SER A 116 9.46 2.65 3.25
CA SER A 116 9.92 1.64 4.19
C SER A 116 11.24 1.00 3.77
N ARG A 117 11.39 0.67 2.48
CA ARG A 117 12.63 0.12 1.92
C ARG A 117 13.75 1.13 1.91
N SER A 118 13.47 2.38 1.52
CA SER A 118 14.47 3.45 1.50
C SER A 118 15.00 3.76 2.90
N VAL A 119 14.13 3.87 3.90
CA VAL A 119 14.56 4.07 5.29
C VAL A 119 15.37 2.88 5.80
N ALA A 120 14.99 1.65 5.44
CA ALA A 120 15.79 0.48 5.80
C ALA A 120 17.19 0.55 5.23
N THR A 121 17.36 0.95 3.94
CA THR A 121 18.68 1.12 3.32
C THR A 121 19.48 2.26 3.91
N ASP A 122 18.82 3.33 4.34
CA ASP A 122 19.48 4.50 4.95
C ASP A 122 19.96 4.20 6.39
N CYS A 123 19.24 3.33 7.13
CA CYS A 123 19.52 3.06 8.55
C CYS A 123 20.32 1.79 8.82
N TYR A 124 20.33 0.83 7.89
CA TYR A 124 20.97 -0.48 8.06
C TYR A 124 21.94 -0.77 6.94
N GLY A 125 23.01 -1.53 7.23
CA GLY A 125 24.02 -1.95 6.26
C GLY A 125 24.36 -3.43 6.37
N GLY A 126 24.88 -4.02 5.30
CA GLY A 126 25.37 -5.38 5.27
C GLY A 126 24.37 -6.44 5.77
N LYS A 127 24.75 -7.23 6.75
CA LYS A 127 23.90 -8.29 7.31
C LYS A 127 22.67 -7.77 8.06
N GLU A 128 22.73 -6.56 8.65
CA GLU A 128 21.58 -5.96 9.34
C GLU A 128 20.51 -5.53 8.33
N LEU A 129 20.90 -5.03 7.18
CA LEU A 129 19.96 -4.68 6.10
C LEU A 129 19.23 -5.91 5.57
N ALA A 130 19.95 -7.03 5.38
CA ALA A 130 19.32 -8.27 4.95
C ALA A 130 18.27 -8.77 5.97
N LYS A 131 18.57 -8.65 7.28
CA LYS A 131 17.59 -8.96 8.35
C LYS A 131 16.38 -8.02 8.32
N ALA A 132 16.60 -6.71 8.09
CA ALA A 132 15.53 -5.74 7.99
C ALA A 132 14.59 -6.06 6.82
N PHE A 133 15.12 -6.37 5.65
CA PHE A 133 14.30 -6.78 4.51
C PHE A 133 13.59 -8.12 4.73
N ALA A 134 14.23 -9.07 5.39
CA ALA A 134 13.58 -10.34 5.74
C ALA A 134 12.38 -10.12 6.68
N MET A 135 12.49 -9.24 7.69
CA MET A 135 11.39 -8.89 8.58
C MET A 135 10.26 -8.16 7.84
N ILE A 136 10.58 -7.16 7.01
CA ILE A 136 9.60 -6.46 6.18
C ILE A 136 8.86 -7.45 5.28
N SER A 137 9.58 -8.38 4.65
CA SER A 137 9.00 -9.41 3.78
C SER A 137 8.14 -10.41 4.56
N ALA A 138 8.54 -10.77 5.79
CA ALA A 138 7.75 -11.64 6.66
C ALA A 138 6.40 -10.98 7.03
N VAL A 139 6.39 -9.69 7.37
CA VAL A 139 5.16 -8.94 7.65
C VAL A 139 4.28 -8.88 6.40
N ASN A 140 4.86 -8.63 5.22
CA ASN A 140 4.12 -8.65 3.95
C ASN A 140 3.53 -10.03 3.63
N GLY A 141 4.26 -11.11 3.93
CA GLY A 141 3.77 -12.48 3.75
C GLY A 141 2.66 -12.88 4.72
N LEU A 142 2.60 -12.27 5.91
CA LEU A 142 1.53 -12.49 6.88
C LEU A 142 0.27 -11.66 6.58
N ALA A 143 0.41 -10.53 5.88
CA ALA A 143 -0.72 -9.65 5.57
C ALA A 143 -1.86 -10.36 4.82
N PRO A 144 -1.63 -11.19 3.77
CA PRO A 144 -2.69 -11.95 3.10
C PRO A 144 -3.41 -12.96 3.98
N ILE A 145 -2.73 -13.47 5.02
CA ILE A 145 -3.34 -14.43 5.96
C ILE A 145 -4.29 -13.72 6.93
N LEU A 146 -3.97 -12.49 7.31
CA LEU A 146 -4.76 -11.68 8.23
C LEU A 146 -5.89 -10.90 7.54
N ALA A 147 -5.75 -10.62 6.25
CA ALA A 147 -6.71 -9.81 5.50
C ALA A 147 -8.12 -10.45 5.37
N PRO A 148 -8.31 -11.78 5.18
CA PRO A 148 -9.63 -12.37 5.00
C PRO A 148 -10.35 -12.72 6.31
N VAL A 149 -9.77 -12.45 7.48
CA VAL A 149 -10.37 -12.70 8.81
C VAL A 149 -11.07 -11.45 9.32
#